data_fa2e49cf22f09e12be65e2d4a30e9e56
#
_entry.id   fa2e49cf22f09e12be65e2d4a30e9e56
#
_cell.length_a   1.000
_cell.length_b   1.000
_cell.length_c   1.000
_cell.angle_alpha   90.00
_cell.angle_beta   90.00
_cell.angle_gamma   90.00
#
_symmetry.space_group_name_H-M   'P 1'
#
loop_
_entity.id
_entity.type
_entity.pdbx_description
1 polymer ?
#
loop_
_entity_poly.entity_id
_entity_poly.type
_entity_poly.pdbx_seq_one_letter_code
_entity_poly.pdbx_strand_id
1 'polypeptide(L)'
;PFWTAWIGISTISDSTIAVAGVAAMFFTNSGNDNGEVDEKGNNDKLLDWKTANDIPWGMLLLFAGGICIAKAFMSSGLSVLMGTWLTGLSTLPVLLLVLGICLFVTFLTEITSNTATSTLLMPILAAAGMAVGVDPKLLMIPAAISASCAFMLPVATAPNAIAYSTEKFDIKTMAREGVVLNVLVALVVTGVCYVTLA
;
A
#
# COMPACT_ATOMS: atom_id res chain seq x y z
N PRO A 1 -18.33 -4.35 -9.04
CA PRO A 1 -18.57 -5.34 -7.99
C PRO A 1 -19.38 -6.50 -8.55
N PHE A 2 -19.10 -7.74 -8.12
CA PHE A 2 -19.74 -8.96 -8.66
C PHE A 2 -21.27 -8.98 -8.50
N TRP A 3 -21.83 -8.26 -7.55
CA TRP A 3 -23.28 -8.21 -7.26
C TRP A 3 -24.06 -7.14 -8.04
N THR A 4 -23.39 -6.17 -8.72
CA THR A 4 -24.07 -5.23 -9.61
C THR A 4 -24.67 -5.96 -10.81
N ALA A 5 -24.04 -7.06 -11.25
CA ALA A 5 -24.61 -7.93 -12.26
C ALA A 5 -25.91 -8.65 -11.81
N TRP A 6 -26.06 -8.88 -10.50
CA TRP A 6 -27.24 -9.52 -9.90
C TRP A 6 -28.43 -8.58 -9.78
N ILE A 7 -28.18 -7.30 -9.51
CA ILE A 7 -29.23 -6.30 -9.30
C ILE A 7 -29.60 -5.58 -10.62
N GLY A 8 -28.78 -5.77 -11.68
CA GLY A 8 -29.04 -5.19 -13.00
C GLY A 8 -28.82 -3.66 -13.07
N ILE A 9 -28.20 -3.05 -12.05
CA ILE A 9 -27.97 -1.60 -11.98
C ILE A 9 -26.46 -1.34 -12.16
N SER A 10 -26.05 -1.07 -13.40
CA SER A 10 -24.65 -0.82 -13.76
C SER A 10 -24.09 0.53 -13.30
N THR A 11 -24.95 1.45 -12.83
CA THR A 11 -24.57 2.80 -12.44
C THR A 11 -24.17 2.96 -10.97
N ILE A 12 -24.36 1.94 -10.14
CA ILE A 12 -23.99 1.97 -8.72
C ILE A 12 -22.51 1.57 -8.56
N SER A 13 -21.70 2.50 -8.07
CA SER A 13 -20.29 2.25 -7.73
C SER A 13 -20.15 1.69 -6.32
N ASP A 14 -19.00 1.05 -6.03
CA ASP A 14 -18.65 0.59 -4.68
C ASP A 14 -18.66 1.74 -3.67
N SER A 15 -18.24 2.94 -4.11
CA SER A 15 -18.26 4.15 -3.29
C SER A 15 -19.69 4.54 -2.88
N THR A 16 -20.67 4.42 -3.79
CA THR A 16 -22.08 4.74 -3.49
C THR A 16 -22.62 3.86 -2.38
N ILE A 17 -22.26 2.57 -2.40
CA ILE A 17 -22.71 1.62 -1.38
C ILE A 17 -22.01 1.83 -0.06
N ALA A 18 -20.70 2.08 -0.10
CA ALA A 18 -19.97 2.40 1.10
C ALA A 18 -20.56 3.62 1.81
N VAL A 19 -20.86 4.69 1.07
CA VAL A 19 -21.52 5.88 1.62
C VAL A 19 -22.92 5.57 2.16
N ALA A 20 -23.72 4.79 1.43
CA ALA A 20 -25.05 4.36 1.91
C ALA A 20 -24.94 3.50 3.18
N GLY A 21 -23.96 2.60 3.25
CA GLY A 21 -23.69 1.79 4.45
C GLY A 21 -23.32 2.65 5.65
N VAL A 22 -22.40 3.61 5.47
CA VAL A 22 -22.01 4.55 6.52
C VAL A 22 -23.22 5.38 6.97
N ALA A 23 -24.03 5.89 6.03
CA ALA A 23 -25.25 6.63 6.38
C ALA A 23 -26.22 5.76 7.20
N ALA A 24 -26.42 4.49 6.82
CA ALA A 24 -27.27 3.57 7.58
C ALA A 24 -26.78 3.34 9.02
N MET A 25 -25.46 3.32 9.26
CA MET A 25 -24.90 3.15 10.62
C MET A 25 -25.24 4.32 11.54
N PHE A 26 -25.41 5.54 11.03
CA PHE A 26 -25.85 6.69 11.82
C PHE A 26 -27.32 6.58 12.28
N PHE A 27 -28.14 5.78 11.60
CA PHE A 27 -29.55 5.61 11.94
C PHE A 27 -29.80 4.34 12.74
N THR A 28 -28.90 3.36 12.69
CA THR A 28 -29.04 2.07 13.36
C THR A 28 -28.57 2.15 14.81
N ASN A 29 -29.37 1.64 15.75
CA ASN A 29 -28.98 1.54 17.14
C ASN A 29 -27.95 0.41 17.35
N SER A 30 -27.02 0.59 18.27
CA SER A 30 -25.95 -0.38 18.56
C SER A 30 -26.47 -1.71 19.15
N GLY A 31 -27.67 -1.70 19.71
CA GLY A 31 -28.25 -2.87 20.41
C GLY A 31 -27.57 -3.21 21.72
N ASN A 32 -26.63 -2.39 22.19
CA ASN A 32 -26.01 -2.56 23.50
C ASN A 32 -26.98 -2.03 24.57
N ASP A 33 -27.59 -2.96 25.30
CA ASP A 33 -28.46 -2.70 26.48
C ASP A 33 -27.65 -2.28 27.72
N ASN A 34 -26.39 -1.87 27.58
CA ASN A 34 -25.52 -1.52 28.71
C ASN A 34 -25.88 -0.19 29.40
N GLY A 35 -27.01 0.40 29.05
CA GLY A 35 -27.52 1.60 29.69
C GLY A 35 -26.74 2.88 29.41
N GLU A 36 -25.77 2.85 28.49
CA GLU A 36 -25.11 4.03 27.99
C GLU A 36 -26.02 4.72 26.97
N VAL A 37 -26.72 5.72 27.44
CA VAL A 37 -27.47 6.67 26.64
C VAL A 37 -26.56 7.89 26.38
N ASP A 38 -26.67 8.46 25.19
CA ASP A 38 -26.00 9.75 24.90
C ASP A 38 -26.47 10.85 25.89
N GLU A 39 -25.79 11.99 25.93
CA GLU A 39 -26.15 13.13 26.80
C GLU A 39 -27.59 13.62 26.58
N LYS A 40 -28.30 13.11 25.56
CA LYS A 40 -29.69 13.46 25.20
C LYS A 40 -30.67 12.32 25.46
N GLY A 41 -30.25 11.21 26.11
CA GLY A 41 -31.11 10.09 26.47
C GLY A 41 -31.49 9.19 25.28
N ASN A 42 -30.77 9.24 24.16
CA ASN A 42 -30.97 8.36 23.02
C ASN A 42 -30.11 7.11 23.13
N ASN A 43 -30.63 5.97 22.64
CA ASN A 43 -29.85 4.75 22.49
C ASN A 43 -28.64 5.01 21.61
N ASP A 44 -27.50 4.49 22.05
CA ASP A 44 -26.23 4.63 21.34
C ASP A 44 -26.34 4.13 19.89
N LYS A 45 -25.80 4.88 18.94
CA LYS A 45 -25.84 4.53 17.53
C LYS A 45 -24.61 3.70 17.17
N LEU A 46 -24.71 2.88 16.11
CA LEU A 46 -23.56 2.14 15.59
C LEU A 46 -22.41 3.07 15.18
N LEU A 47 -22.74 4.29 14.73
CA LEU A 47 -21.78 5.32 14.40
C LEU A 47 -22.29 6.68 14.84
N ASP A 48 -21.48 7.41 15.58
CA ASP A 48 -21.70 8.81 15.93
C ASP A 48 -20.77 9.74 15.13
N TRP A 49 -21.07 11.04 15.15
CA TRP A 49 -20.26 12.01 14.41
C TRP A 49 -18.84 12.16 14.95
N LYS A 50 -18.63 11.97 16.23
CA LYS A 50 -17.32 12.05 16.86
C LYS A 50 -16.42 10.92 16.36
N THR A 51 -16.89 9.69 16.42
CA THR A 51 -16.17 8.51 15.90
C THR A 51 -15.97 8.61 14.38
N ALA A 52 -16.97 9.08 13.64
CA ALA A 52 -16.85 9.27 12.20
C ALA A 52 -15.80 10.32 11.81
N ASN A 53 -15.50 11.27 12.69
CA ASN A 53 -14.50 12.31 12.45
C ASN A 53 -13.08 11.86 12.85
N ASP A 54 -12.95 10.82 13.66
CA ASP A 54 -11.66 10.27 14.12
C ASP A 54 -11.01 9.32 13.10
N ILE A 55 -11.49 9.32 11.85
CA ILE A 55 -10.87 8.54 10.77
C ILE A 55 -9.46 9.07 10.45
N PRO A 56 -8.54 8.22 9.99
CA PRO A 56 -7.16 8.61 9.71
C PRO A 56 -7.06 9.44 8.42
N TRP A 57 -7.48 10.69 8.46
CA TRP A 57 -7.49 11.62 7.32
C TRP A 57 -6.16 11.70 6.60
N GLY A 58 -5.04 11.62 7.34
CA GLY A 58 -3.69 11.64 6.76
C GLY A 58 -3.47 10.49 5.78
N MET A 59 -3.93 9.28 6.11
CA MET A 59 -3.85 8.13 5.21
C MET A 59 -4.74 8.31 3.97
N LEU A 60 -5.99 8.78 4.17
CA LEU A 60 -6.91 9.00 3.05
C LEU A 60 -6.39 10.05 2.07
N LEU A 61 -5.82 11.14 2.57
CA LEU A 61 -5.20 12.19 1.75
C LEU A 61 -3.95 11.67 1.03
N LEU A 62 -3.14 10.83 1.67
CA LEU A 62 -1.98 10.19 1.06
C LEU A 62 -2.41 9.30 -0.12
N PHE A 63 -3.41 8.43 0.06
CA PHE A 63 -3.96 7.60 -1.02
C PHE A 63 -4.56 8.44 -2.15
N ALA A 64 -5.37 9.43 -1.81
CA ALA A 64 -5.97 10.33 -2.81
C ALA A 64 -4.88 11.08 -3.60
N GLY A 65 -3.85 11.59 -2.93
CA GLY A 65 -2.69 12.22 -3.55
C GLY A 65 -1.95 11.28 -4.49
N GLY A 66 -1.69 10.03 -4.08
CA GLY A 66 -1.07 9.01 -4.93
C GLY A 66 -1.87 8.73 -6.20
N ILE A 67 -3.20 8.60 -6.09
CA ILE A 67 -4.09 8.40 -7.24
C ILE A 67 -4.09 9.64 -8.17
N CYS A 68 -4.07 10.84 -7.59
CA CYS A 68 -3.98 12.08 -8.38
C CYS A 68 -2.67 12.16 -9.15
N ILE A 69 -1.54 11.83 -8.51
CA ILE A 69 -0.22 11.78 -9.15
C ILE A 69 -0.23 10.76 -10.29
N ALA A 70 -0.75 9.54 -10.08
CA ALA A 70 -0.85 8.53 -11.12
C ALA A 70 -1.64 9.02 -12.34
N LYS A 71 -2.80 9.64 -12.11
CA LYS A 71 -3.60 10.22 -13.19
C LYS A 71 -2.88 11.35 -13.90
N ALA A 72 -2.16 12.21 -13.17
CA ALA A 72 -1.36 13.29 -13.75
C ALA A 72 -0.22 12.74 -14.61
N PHE A 73 0.46 11.68 -14.19
CA PHE A 73 1.49 10.99 -14.97
C PHE A 73 0.94 10.44 -16.30
N MET A 74 -0.24 9.84 -16.26
CA MET A 74 -0.88 9.30 -17.46
C MET A 74 -1.37 10.41 -18.40
N SER A 75 -2.04 11.44 -17.85
CA SER A 75 -2.65 12.52 -18.64
C SER A 75 -1.63 13.50 -19.23
N SER A 76 -0.49 13.71 -18.56
CA SER A 76 0.58 14.59 -19.02
C SER A 76 1.48 13.97 -20.09
N GLY A 77 1.34 12.67 -20.38
CA GLY A 77 2.24 11.93 -21.25
C GLY A 77 3.62 11.64 -20.63
N LEU A 78 3.82 11.99 -19.36
CA LEU A 78 5.07 11.74 -18.64
C LEU A 78 5.38 10.23 -18.55
N SER A 79 4.35 9.40 -18.47
CA SER A 79 4.49 7.94 -18.52
C SER A 79 5.13 7.47 -19.83
N VAL A 80 4.76 8.08 -20.97
CA VAL A 80 5.36 7.79 -22.28
C VAL A 80 6.81 8.26 -22.34
N LEU A 81 7.09 9.45 -21.81
CA LEU A 81 8.46 9.98 -21.74
C LEU A 81 9.36 9.12 -20.86
N MET A 82 8.88 8.69 -19.72
CA MET A 82 9.60 7.74 -18.85
C MET A 82 9.79 6.39 -19.56
N GLY A 83 8.79 5.91 -20.29
CA GLY A 83 8.91 4.73 -21.13
C GLY A 83 10.06 4.85 -22.15
N THR A 84 10.21 5.99 -22.80
CA THR A 84 11.33 6.21 -23.74
C THR A 84 12.70 6.25 -23.05
N TRP A 85 12.79 6.74 -21.83
CA TRP A 85 14.03 6.67 -21.04
C TRP A 85 14.32 5.25 -20.55
N LEU A 86 13.27 4.50 -20.23
CA LEU A 86 13.36 3.10 -19.81
C LEU A 86 13.61 2.15 -21.00
N THR A 87 13.50 2.60 -22.26
CA THR A 87 13.85 1.74 -23.41
C THR A 87 15.32 1.28 -23.39
N GLY A 88 16.20 2.03 -22.73
CA GLY A 88 17.56 1.57 -22.43
C GLY A 88 17.59 0.41 -21.41
N LEU A 89 16.59 0.31 -20.52
CA LEU A 89 16.42 -0.77 -19.57
C LEU A 89 15.59 -1.94 -20.12
N SER A 90 14.85 -1.76 -21.21
CA SER A 90 14.08 -2.82 -21.87
C SER A 90 14.96 -3.92 -22.47
N THR A 91 16.26 -3.68 -22.57
CA THR A 91 17.27 -4.70 -22.90
C THR A 91 17.60 -5.60 -21.72
N LEU A 92 17.25 -5.21 -20.49
CA LEU A 92 17.44 -6.03 -19.31
C LEU A 92 16.34 -7.12 -19.24
N PRO A 93 16.71 -8.34 -18.85
CA PRO A 93 15.71 -9.36 -18.53
C PRO A 93 14.74 -8.83 -17.45
N VAL A 94 13.45 -9.06 -17.63
CA VAL A 94 12.40 -8.61 -16.70
C VAL A 94 12.69 -9.04 -15.26
N LEU A 95 13.32 -10.20 -15.09
CA LEU A 95 13.77 -10.67 -13.78
C LEU A 95 14.72 -9.69 -13.08
N LEU A 96 15.67 -9.11 -13.80
CA LEU A 96 16.61 -8.13 -13.25
C LEU A 96 15.94 -6.80 -12.94
N LEU A 97 14.95 -6.42 -13.73
CA LEU A 97 14.14 -5.23 -13.46
C LEU A 97 13.36 -5.39 -12.15
N VAL A 98 12.68 -6.53 -11.96
CA VAL A 98 11.94 -6.85 -10.74
C VAL A 98 12.88 -6.90 -9.53
N LEU A 99 14.06 -7.55 -9.67
CA LEU A 99 15.06 -7.59 -8.60
C LEU A 99 15.56 -6.21 -8.21
N GLY A 100 15.84 -5.36 -9.20
CA GLY A 100 16.26 -3.98 -8.96
C GLY A 100 15.21 -3.17 -8.20
N ILE A 101 13.93 -3.33 -8.56
CA ILE A 101 12.81 -2.71 -7.86
C ILE A 101 12.70 -3.24 -6.43
N CYS A 102 12.76 -4.56 -6.22
CA CYS A 102 12.70 -5.15 -4.88
C CYS A 102 13.82 -4.62 -3.98
N LEU A 103 15.05 -4.61 -4.46
CA LEU A 103 16.18 -4.07 -3.71
C LEU A 103 16.00 -2.58 -3.40
N PHE A 104 15.67 -1.78 -4.41
CA PHE A 104 15.45 -0.35 -4.22
C PHE A 104 14.36 -0.08 -3.17
N VAL A 105 13.23 -0.76 -3.26
CA VAL A 105 12.10 -0.56 -2.34
C VAL A 105 12.44 -1.03 -0.93
N THR A 106 13.08 -2.18 -0.78
CA THR A 106 13.49 -2.72 0.52
C THR A 106 14.45 -1.78 1.26
N PHE A 107 15.43 -1.19 0.56
CA PHE A 107 16.33 -0.22 1.19
C PHE A 107 15.67 1.14 1.42
N LEU A 108 14.79 1.57 0.54
CA LEU A 108 14.04 2.83 0.70
C LEU A 108 13.13 2.78 1.94
N THR A 109 12.44 1.66 2.17
CA THR A 109 11.51 1.49 3.28
C THR A 109 12.17 1.44 4.65
N GLU A 110 13.50 1.23 4.73
CA GLU A 110 14.25 1.31 5.99
C GLU A 110 14.20 2.71 6.64
N ILE A 111 14.11 3.74 5.81
CA ILE A 111 14.12 5.15 6.26
C ILE A 111 12.80 5.87 6.00
N THR A 112 11.86 5.22 5.34
CA THR A 112 10.54 5.77 5.03
C THR A 112 9.44 4.88 5.58
N SER A 113 8.22 5.39 5.67
CA SER A 113 7.07 4.58 6.06
C SER A 113 6.72 3.56 4.97
N ASN A 114 6.54 2.29 5.34
CA ASN A 114 6.13 1.22 4.42
C ASN A 114 4.85 1.58 3.65
N THR A 115 3.87 2.14 4.35
CA THR A 115 2.61 2.60 3.76
C THR A 115 2.82 3.73 2.77
N ALA A 116 3.63 4.73 3.15
CA ALA A 116 3.93 5.86 2.27
C ALA A 116 4.70 5.39 1.03
N THR A 117 5.72 4.55 1.20
CA THR A 117 6.51 3.98 0.11
C THR A 117 5.62 3.22 -0.87
N SER A 118 4.79 2.30 -0.36
CA SER A 118 3.86 1.54 -1.21
C SER A 118 2.88 2.47 -1.93
N THR A 119 2.24 3.39 -1.22
CA THR A 119 1.22 4.28 -1.80
C THR A 119 1.78 5.15 -2.92
N LEU A 120 3.00 5.68 -2.74
CA LEU A 120 3.63 6.54 -3.74
C LEU A 120 4.17 5.75 -4.94
N LEU A 121 4.75 4.57 -4.70
CA LEU A 121 5.38 3.79 -5.77
C LEU A 121 4.38 3.02 -6.62
N MET A 122 3.26 2.54 -6.07
CA MET A 122 2.30 1.75 -6.85
C MET A 122 1.83 2.43 -8.13
N PRO A 123 1.37 3.68 -8.13
CA PRO A 123 0.97 4.37 -9.36
C PRO A 123 2.12 4.54 -10.37
N ILE A 124 3.32 4.81 -9.86
CA ILE A 124 4.51 5.00 -10.70
C ILE A 124 4.90 3.69 -11.37
N LEU A 125 4.91 2.58 -10.61
CA LEU A 125 5.24 1.26 -11.13
C LEU A 125 4.18 0.74 -12.10
N ALA A 126 2.90 1.07 -11.87
CA ALA A 126 1.83 0.75 -12.81
C ALA A 126 2.05 1.44 -14.15
N ALA A 127 2.35 2.75 -14.13
CA ALA A 127 2.65 3.51 -15.33
C ALA A 127 3.94 3.01 -16.03
N ALA A 128 4.98 2.70 -15.26
CA ALA A 128 6.23 2.15 -15.78
C ALA A 128 6.03 0.80 -16.46
N GLY A 129 5.29 -0.13 -15.83
CA GLY A 129 4.98 -1.44 -16.42
C GLY A 129 4.28 -1.31 -17.77
N MET A 130 3.25 -0.47 -17.85
CA MET A 130 2.55 -0.20 -19.10
C MET A 130 3.47 0.40 -20.16
N ALA A 131 4.36 1.31 -19.79
CA ALA A 131 5.29 1.97 -20.71
C ALA A 131 6.34 1.01 -21.28
N VAL A 132 6.78 0.02 -20.52
CA VAL A 132 7.77 -0.99 -20.94
C VAL A 132 7.10 -2.21 -21.60
N GLY A 133 5.76 -2.28 -21.59
CA GLY A 133 5.02 -3.42 -22.16
C GLY A 133 5.03 -4.68 -21.28
N VAL A 134 5.26 -4.52 -19.98
CA VAL A 134 5.22 -5.58 -18.96
C VAL A 134 3.93 -5.48 -18.16
N ASP A 135 3.35 -6.61 -17.75
CA ASP A 135 2.18 -6.56 -16.86
C ASP A 135 2.53 -5.74 -15.59
N PRO A 136 1.80 -4.64 -15.32
CA PRO A 136 2.04 -3.80 -14.16
C PRO A 136 2.08 -4.58 -12.84
N LYS A 137 1.32 -5.67 -12.73
CA LYS A 137 1.29 -6.52 -11.52
C LYS A 137 2.66 -7.12 -11.22
N LEU A 138 3.44 -7.43 -12.26
CA LEU A 138 4.78 -8.02 -12.11
C LEU A 138 5.79 -7.04 -11.46
N LEU A 139 5.53 -5.74 -11.52
CA LEU A 139 6.32 -4.72 -10.84
C LEU A 139 5.71 -4.31 -9.50
N MET A 140 4.38 -4.19 -9.45
CA MET A 140 3.66 -3.67 -8.29
C MET A 140 3.63 -4.66 -7.13
N ILE A 141 3.34 -5.94 -7.38
CA ILE A 141 3.19 -6.96 -6.33
C ILE A 141 4.52 -7.18 -5.58
N PRO A 142 5.66 -7.45 -6.27
CA PRO A 142 6.92 -7.61 -5.57
C PRO A 142 7.37 -6.33 -4.84
N ALA A 143 7.10 -5.15 -5.39
CA ALA A 143 7.39 -3.89 -4.72
C ALA A 143 6.56 -3.70 -3.44
N ALA A 144 5.27 -4.04 -3.47
CA ALA A 144 4.40 -3.96 -2.29
C ALA A 144 4.85 -4.90 -1.17
N ILE A 145 5.28 -6.12 -1.51
CA ILE A 145 5.85 -7.07 -0.57
C ILE A 145 7.17 -6.54 -0.01
N SER A 146 8.06 -6.07 -0.87
CA SER A 146 9.37 -5.53 -0.50
C SER A 146 9.27 -4.29 0.40
N ALA A 147 8.24 -3.45 0.22
CA ALA A 147 7.99 -2.30 1.07
C ALA A 147 7.69 -2.68 2.53
N SER A 148 7.28 -3.91 2.79
CA SER A 148 7.08 -4.43 4.16
C SER A 148 8.30 -5.18 4.71
N CYS A 149 9.35 -5.35 3.91
CA CYS A 149 10.54 -6.11 4.24
C CYS A 149 11.70 -5.16 4.59
N ALA A 150 11.71 -4.67 5.84
CA ALA A 150 12.74 -3.80 6.38
C ALA A 150 13.32 -4.43 7.63
N PHE A 151 14.60 -4.78 7.64
CA PHE A 151 15.22 -5.54 8.71
C PHE A 151 16.49 -4.90 9.30
N MET A 152 16.93 -3.74 8.75
CA MET A 152 18.21 -3.13 9.13
C MET A 152 18.11 -2.20 10.32
N LEU A 153 17.02 -1.41 10.41
CA LEU A 153 16.92 -0.33 11.38
C LEU A 153 15.79 -0.56 12.38
N PRO A 154 16.01 -0.23 13.68
CA PRO A 154 14.97 -0.33 14.70
C PRO A 154 13.73 0.51 14.38
N VAL A 155 13.94 1.66 13.73
CA VAL A 155 12.87 2.61 13.39
C VAL A 155 12.02 2.16 12.20
N ALA A 156 12.50 1.22 11.40
CA ALA A 156 11.84 0.82 10.17
C ALA A 156 10.51 0.10 10.42
N THR A 157 10.43 -0.74 11.44
CA THR A 157 9.20 -1.47 11.78
C THR A 157 9.04 -1.66 13.30
N ALA A 158 7.79 -1.81 13.77
CA ALA A 158 7.55 -2.09 15.19
C ALA A 158 8.23 -3.39 15.69
N PRO A 159 8.24 -4.52 14.97
CA PRO A 159 8.99 -5.71 15.36
C PRO A 159 10.49 -5.44 15.53
N ASN A 160 11.09 -4.64 14.66
CA ASN A 160 12.50 -4.27 14.76
C ASN A 160 12.78 -3.47 16.04
N ALA A 161 11.91 -2.50 16.36
CA ALA A 161 12.02 -1.70 17.58
C ALA A 161 11.91 -2.59 18.84
N ILE A 162 10.97 -3.54 18.86
CA ILE A 162 10.80 -4.49 19.95
C ILE A 162 12.04 -5.39 20.10
N ALA A 163 12.56 -5.93 19.00
CA ALA A 163 13.75 -6.76 19.04
C ALA A 163 14.97 -5.97 19.55
N TYR A 164 15.13 -4.74 19.08
CA TYR A 164 16.22 -3.86 19.52
C TYR A 164 16.10 -3.47 21.00
N SER A 165 14.89 -3.28 21.52
CA SER A 165 14.65 -2.90 22.93
C SER A 165 15.07 -3.99 23.92
N THR A 166 15.35 -5.20 23.46
CA THR A 166 15.91 -6.28 24.31
C THR A 166 17.36 -6.03 24.72
N GLU A 167 18.05 -5.05 24.13
CA GLU A 167 19.44 -4.68 24.37
C GLU A 167 20.48 -5.81 24.19
N LYS A 168 20.07 -6.90 23.50
CA LYS A 168 20.92 -8.07 23.28
C LYS A 168 21.94 -7.90 22.14
N PHE A 169 21.75 -6.88 21.30
CA PHE A 169 22.62 -6.56 20.17
C PHE A 169 22.62 -5.05 19.91
N ASP A 170 23.67 -4.56 19.30
CA ASP A 170 23.81 -3.16 18.93
C ASP A 170 23.24 -2.87 17.52
N ILE A 171 23.03 -1.59 17.23
CA ILE A 171 22.45 -1.14 15.96
C ILE A 171 23.31 -1.52 14.75
N LYS A 172 24.65 -1.61 14.93
CA LYS A 172 25.57 -2.00 13.85
C LYS A 172 25.40 -3.46 13.48
N THR A 173 25.23 -4.32 14.48
CA THR A 173 24.95 -5.74 14.27
C THR A 173 23.60 -5.91 13.58
N MET A 174 22.56 -5.22 14.04
CA MET A 174 21.25 -5.26 13.40
C MET A 174 21.32 -4.81 11.94
N ALA A 175 21.97 -3.70 11.66
CA ALA A 175 22.09 -3.19 10.30
C ALA A 175 22.87 -4.17 9.39
N ARG A 176 23.98 -4.76 9.88
CA ARG A 176 24.78 -5.68 9.10
C ARG A 176 24.03 -6.96 8.74
N GLU A 177 23.39 -7.59 9.71
CA GLU A 177 22.61 -8.80 9.49
C GLU A 177 21.33 -8.48 8.69
N GLY A 178 20.73 -7.32 8.93
CA GLY A 178 19.57 -6.82 8.20
C GLY A 178 19.82 -6.60 6.70
N VAL A 179 21.01 -6.11 6.30
CA VAL A 179 21.40 -6.03 4.88
C VAL A 179 21.32 -7.39 4.20
N VAL A 180 21.86 -8.42 4.86
CA VAL A 180 21.86 -9.79 4.32
C VAL A 180 20.41 -10.28 4.15
N LEU A 181 19.58 -10.05 5.16
CA LEU A 181 18.15 -10.40 5.09
C LEU A 181 17.42 -9.63 4.00
N ASN A 182 17.65 -8.32 3.85
CA ASN A 182 17.05 -7.51 2.80
C ASN A 182 17.38 -8.04 1.41
N VAL A 183 18.64 -8.40 1.16
CA VAL A 183 19.07 -8.99 -0.12
C VAL A 183 18.46 -10.37 -0.34
N LEU A 184 18.48 -11.24 0.66
CA LEU A 184 17.89 -12.58 0.56
C LEU A 184 16.39 -12.51 0.27
N VAL A 185 15.65 -11.65 0.99
CA VAL A 185 14.22 -11.48 0.79
C VAL A 185 13.93 -10.89 -0.60
N ALA A 186 14.71 -9.91 -1.07
CA ALA A 186 14.56 -9.37 -2.41
C ALA A 186 14.74 -10.45 -3.50
N LEU A 187 15.70 -11.35 -3.33
CA LEU A 187 15.91 -12.49 -4.23
C LEU A 187 14.72 -13.47 -4.20
N VAL A 188 14.26 -13.82 -3.00
CA VAL A 188 13.12 -14.74 -2.83
C VAL A 188 11.85 -14.15 -3.42
N VAL A 189 11.52 -12.90 -3.08
CA VAL A 189 10.33 -12.19 -3.59
C VAL A 189 10.38 -12.09 -5.11
N THR A 190 11.53 -11.72 -5.68
CA THR A 190 11.73 -11.67 -7.12
C THR A 190 11.50 -13.03 -7.76
N GLY A 191 12.12 -14.08 -7.24
CA GLY A 191 11.99 -15.43 -7.79
C GLY A 191 10.56 -15.95 -7.74
N VAL A 192 9.89 -15.83 -6.58
CA VAL A 192 8.49 -16.26 -6.40
C VAL A 192 7.56 -15.47 -7.30
N CYS A 193 7.65 -14.14 -7.30
CA CYS A 193 6.76 -13.31 -8.13
C CYS A 193 7.01 -13.53 -9.62
N TYR A 194 8.26 -13.72 -10.03
CA TYR A 194 8.56 -14.01 -11.43
C TYR A 194 7.96 -15.34 -11.88
N VAL A 195 8.09 -16.42 -11.08
CA VAL A 195 7.53 -17.74 -11.43
C VAL A 195 6.00 -17.75 -11.40
N THR A 196 5.38 -16.94 -10.55
CA THR A 196 3.90 -16.96 -10.40
C THR A 196 3.17 -15.96 -11.29
N LEU A 197 3.83 -14.90 -11.77
CA LEU A 197 3.20 -13.80 -12.48
C LEU A 197 3.74 -13.59 -13.90
N ALA A 198 4.90 -14.12 -14.25
CA ALA A 198 5.45 -14.10 -15.61
C ALA A 198 4.99 -15.34 -16.37
#